data_cf6935e844bd0115611382f469b8a191
#
_entry.id   cf6935e844bd0115611382f469b8a191
#
_cell.length_a   1.000
_cell.length_b   1.000
_cell.length_c   1.000
_cell.angle_alpha   90.00
_cell.angle_beta   90.00
_cell.angle_gamma   90.00
#
_symmetry.space_group_name_H-M   'P 1'
#
loop_
_entity.id
_entity.type
_entity.pdbx_description
1 polymer ?
#
loop_
_entity_poly.entity_id
_entity_poly.type
_entity_poly.pdbx_seq_one_letter_code
_entity_poly.pdbx_strand_id
1 'polypeptide(L)'
;CDLTDTDKSRILSDSMNSIPTKFNFLVFGQITGHDPESDRKNTFYNIKWLAESFTDDPDVGIIIKTNTGRLSVKDREQSVMILQELINQVRKGPYPRFYLAHGLMDESEISALYRHDIVKALVAPTRGEGWGLPILDAAVCGLPVIATKWSGHLDFMKQVKFLDLDYDLVPVPDHKIDNQIFMSGAKWANVKESHFKSRLEKFRKSSGPPTKWAQTAAPSVGEKFCLKNIFPIYDEKLGGLIDRP
;
A
#
# COMPACT_ATOMS: atom_id res chain seq x y z
N CYS A 1 -18.53 -6.35 -8.48
CA CYS A 1 -18.58 -7.14 -7.23
C CYS A 1 -19.33 -6.32 -6.21
N ASP A 2 -20.56 -6.74 -5.89
CA ASP A 2 -21.31 -6.18 -4.77
C ASP A 2 -20.65 -6.71 -3.49
N LEU A 3 -19.73 -5.92 -2.96
CA LEU A 3 -19.18 -6.17 -1.64
C LEU A 3 -20.27 -5.76 -0.65
N THR A 4 -20.98 -6.75 -0.17
CA THR A 4 -22.07 -6.56 0.80
C THR A 4 -21.51 -5.92 2.05
N ASP A 5 -22.22 -4.91 2.55
CA ASP A 5 -21.97 -4.30 3.85
C ASP A 5 -22.15 -5.39 4.94
N THR A 6 -21.05 -5.79 5.56
CA THR A 6 -21.03 -6.82 6.60
C THR A 6 -20.94 -6.17 7.98
N ASP A 7 -21.30 -6.91 9.04
CA ASP A 7 -21.14 -6.43 10.42
C ASP A 7 -19.67 -6.07 10.70
N LYS A 8 -18.73 -6.82 10.13
CA LYS A 8 -17.29 -6.54 10.28
C LYS A 8 -16.88 -5.24 9.61
N SER A 9 -17.36 -4.97 8.38
CA SER A 9 -17.07 -3.71 7.69
C SER A 9 -17.66 -2.51 8.40
N ARG A 10 -18.84 -2.66 9.04
CA ARG A 10 -19.44 -1.63 9.90
C ARG A 10 -18.62 -1.37 11.14
N ILE A 11 -18.21 -2.42 11.87
CA ILE A 11 -17.33 -2.30 13.05
C ILE A 11 -16.03 -1.60 12.71
N LEU A 12 -15.42 -1.95 11.55
CA LEU A 12 -14.23 -1.26 11.07
C LEU A 12 -14.51 0.21 10.81
N SER A 13 -15.59 0.53 10.10
CA SER A 13 -15.96 1.92 9.78
C SER A 13 -16.21 2.75 11.06
N ASP A 14 -16.88 2.19 12.06
CA ASP A 14 -17.09 2.83 13.35
C ASP A 14 -15.76 3.09 14.08
N SER A 15 -14.86 2.12 14.06
CA SER A 15 -13.51 2.28 14.60
C SER A 15 -12.72 3.37 13.87
N MET A 16 -12.84 3.44 12.55
CA MET A 16 -12.21 4.47 11.72
C MET A 16 -12.78 5.86 12.01
N ASN A 17 -14.11 5.97 12.25
CA ASN A 17 -14.77 7.22 12.60
C ASN A 17 -14.28 7.81 13.92
N SER A 18 -13.75 6.97 14.83
CA SER A 18 -13.16 7.41 16.11
C SER A 18 -11.77 8.07 15.94
N ILE A 19 -11.14 7.93 14.78
CA ILE A 19 -9.85 8.55 14.47
C ILE A 19 -10.02 10.07 14.35
N PRO A 20 -9.29 10.87 15.13
CA PRO A 20 -9.49 12.32 15.15
C PRO A 20 -8.96 13.04 13.91
N THR A 21 -7.97 12.46 13.21
CA THR A 21 -7.42 13.03 11.97
C THR A 21 -8.33 12.74 10.78
N LYS A 22 -8.55 13.76 9.94
CA LYS A 22 -9.47 13.67 8.78
C LYS A 22 -8.75 13.52 7.44
N PHE A 23 -7.43 13.59 7.44
CA PHE A 23 -6.61 13.39 6.27
C PHE A 23 -5.55 12.31 6.55
N ASN A 24 -5.88 11.07 6.23
CA ASN A 24 -4.99 9.97 6.56
C ASN A 24 -4.38 9.35 5.29
N PHE A 25 -3.08 9.12 5.33
CA PHE A 25 -2.39 8.25 4.38
C PHE A 25 -2.45 6.81 4.88
N LEU A 26 -2.67 5.87 3.97
CA LEU A 26 -2.65 4.44 4.26
C LEU A 26 -1.32 3.83 3.81
N VAL A 27 -0.65 3.16 4.71
CA VAL A 27 0.50 2.28 4.45
C VAL A 27 0.03 0.85 4.63
N PHE A 28 0.18 0.02 3.61
CA PHE A 28 -0.32 -1.36 3.63
C PHE A 28 0.79 -2.34 3.27
N GLY A 29 1.11 -3.26 4.15
CA GLY A 29 2.07 -4.32 3.90
C GLY A 29 2.71 -4.88 5.16
N GLN A 30 3.37 -6.03 5.01
CA GLN A 30 4.14 -6.62 6.10
C GLN A 30 5.49 -5.92 6.26
N ILE A 31 5.97 -5.85 7.49
CA ILE A 31 7.35 -5.45 7.77
C ILE A 31 8.23 -6.68 7.47
N THR A 32 8.95 -6.65 6.35
CA THR A 32 9.65 -7.83 5.81
C THR A 32 11.18 -7.76 5.87
N GLY A 33 11.73 -6.63 6.28
CA GLY A 33 13.18 -6.43 6.37
C GLY A 33 13.68 -6.40 7.80
N HIS A 34 14.90 -6.91 8.02
CA HIS A 34 15.62 -6.76 9.29
C HIS A 34 16.30 -5.39 9.39
N ASP A 35 16.51 -4.74 8.26
CA ASP A 35 17.08 -3.41 8.13
C ASP A 35 16.37 -2.63 6.99
N PRO A 36 16.47 -1.29 6.99
CA PRO A 36 15.77 -0.46 6.00
C PRO A 36 16.17 -0.76 4.54
N GLU A 37 17.42 -1.17 4.31
CA GLU A 37 17.92 -1.40 2.95
C GLU A 37 17.47 -2.75 2.40
N SER A 38 17.16 -3.71 3.27
CA SER A 38 16.68 -5.03 2.88
C SER A 38 15.16 -5.17 2.81
N ASP A 39 14.42 -4.13 3.20
CA ASP A 39 12.96 -4.14 3.15
C ASP A 39 12.45 -3.81 1.74
N ARG A 40 11.95 -4.83 1.04
CA ARG A 40 11.34 -4.69 -0.29
C ARG A 40 10.14 -3.76 -0.31
N LYS A 41 9.35 -3.75 0.77
CA LYS A 41 8.18 -2.85 0.89
C LYS A 41 8.56 -1.41 1.20
N ASN A 42 9.83 -1.19 1.58
CA ASN A 42 10.36 0.12 1.91
C ASN A 42 9.61 0.83 3.05
N THR A 43 9.13 0.03 4.02
CA THR A 43 8.24 0.47 5.10
C THR A 43 8.92 1.47 6.01
N PHE A 44 10.20 1.24 6.34
CA PHE A 44 10.99 2.15 7.18
C PHE A 44 11.03 3.56 6.59
N TYR A 45 11.50 3.68 5.35
CA TYR A 45 11.60 4.98 4.69
C TYR A 45 10.23 5.60 4.41
N ASN A 46 9.21 4.80 4.12
CA ASN A 46 7.84 5.27 3.98
C ASN A 46 7.37 5.98 5.26
N ILE A 47 7.51 5.32 6.41
CA ILE A 47 7.15 5.90 7.73
C ILE A 47 8.00 7.12 8.05
N LYS A 48 9.32 7.03 7.85
CA LYS A 48 10.26 8.13 8.08
C LYS A 48 9.87 9.38 7.28
N TRP A 49 9.72 9.24 5.97
CA TRP A 49 9.44 10.38 5.09
C TRP A 49 8.04 10.96 5.30
N LEU A 50 7.04 10.12 5.62
CA LEU A 50 5.71 10.59 6.05
C LEU A 50 5.79 11.38 7.36
N ALA A 51 6.55 10.88 8.36
CA ALA A 51 6.75 11.58 9.62
C ALA A 51 7.42 12.95 9.41
N GLU A 52 8.44 13.00 8.57
CA GLU A 52 9.19 14.24 8.30
C GLU A 52 8.42 15.26 7.44
N SER A 53 7.49 14.78 6.58
CA SER A 53 6.70 15.66 5.71
C SER A 53 5.59 16.40 6.44
N PHE A 54 5.14 15.93 7.60
CA PHE A 54 3.94 16.43 8.29
C PHE A 54 4.16 16.71 9.78
N THR A 55 5.36 17.10 10.17
CA THR A 55 5.75 17.37 11.58
C THR A 55 4.86 18.39 12.29
N ASP A 56 4.27 19.33 11.55
CA ASP A 56 3.49 20.44 12.08
C ASP A 56 2.01 20.40 11.63
N ASP A 57 1.54 19.27 11.05
CA ASP A 57 0.17 19.13 10.55
C ASP A 57 -0.67 18.21 11.48
N PRO A 58 -1.48 18.80 12.38
CA PRO A 58 -2.30 18.03 13.33
C PRO A 58 -3.46 17.27 12.67
N ASP A 59 -3.85 17.64 11.45
CA ASP A 59 -4.93 17.01 10.71
C ASP A 59 -4.50 15.75 9.96
N VAL A 60 -3.17 15.58 9.78
CA VAL A 60 -2.62 14.42 9.07
C VAL A 60 -2.42 13.25 10.03
N GLY A 61 -2.91 12.09 9.61
CA GLY A 61 -2.66 10.80 10.23
C GLY A 61 -2.05 9.79 9.26
N ILE A 62 -1.39 8.80 9.80
CA ILE A 62 -0.81 7.67 9.08
C ILE A 62 -1.44 6.39 9.62
N ILE A 63 -2.25 5.72 8.81
CA ILE A 63 -2.83 4.43 9.16
C ILE A 63 -1.91 3.35 8.58
N ILE A 64 -1.38 2.49 9.45
CA ILE A 64 -0.49 1.40 9.07
C ILE A 64 -1.25 0.09 9.20
N LYS A 65 -1.57 -0.55 8.08
CA LYS A 65 -2.13 -1.88 8.02
C LYS A 65 -1.00 -2.90 7.87
N THR A 66 -0.65 -3.55 8.96
CA THR A 66 0.47 -4.49 8.99
C THR A 66 0.27 -5.61 10.00
N ASN A 67 1.08 -6.64 9.88
CA ASN A 67 1.31 -7.70 10.86
C ASN A 67 2.73 -8.27 10.66
N THR A 68 3.20 -9.12 11.56
CA THR A 68 4.47 -9.84 11.41
C THR A 68 4.27 -11.28 10.89
N GLY A 69 3.04 -11.66 10.54
CA GLY A 69 2.72 -12.90 9.83
C GLY A 69 1.90 -13.93 10.60
N ARG A 70 1.68 -13.78 11.91
CA ARG A 70 1.02 -14.80 12.75
C ARG A 70 -0.35 -14.43 13.29
N LEU A 71 -0.79 -13.19 13.19
CA LEU A 71 -2.15 -12.71 13.56
C LEU A 71 -2.58 -12.98 15.01
N SER A 72 -1.65 -13.24 15.91
CA SER A 72 -1.89 -13.46 17.34
C SER A 72 -1.80 -12.18 18.15
N VAL A 73 -2.20 -12.23 19.43
CA VAL A 73 -2.00 -11.11 20.36
C VAL A 73 -0.52 -10.75 20.47
N LYS A 74 0.36 -11.77 20.53
CA LYS A 74 1.82 -11.55 20.55
C LYS A 74 2.32 -10.88 19.26
N ASP A 75 1.78 -11.25 18.10
CA ASP A 75 2.09 -10.61 16.82
C ASP A 75 1.68 -9.13 16.84
N ARG A 76 0.52 -8.82 17.41
CA ARG A 76 0.07 -7.44 17.58
C ARG A 76 1.02 -6.65 18.51
N GLU A 77 1.36 -7.21 19.68
CA GLU A 77 2.30 -6.59 20.63
C GLU A 77 3.66 -6.33 19.97
N GLN A 78 4.19 -7.31 19.24
CA GLN A 78 5.44 -7.18 18.49
C GLN A 78 5.36 -6.10 17.41
N SER A 79 4.26 -6.06 16.65
CA SER A 79 4.02 -5.02 15.64
C SER A 79 3.98 -3.63 16.27
N VAL A 80 3.31 -3.49 17.43
CA VAL A 80 3.26 -2.22 18.18
C VAL A 80 4.66 -1.81 18.63
N MET A 81 5.45 -2.72 19.19
CA MET A 81 6.82 -2.41 19.67
C MET A 81 7.71 -1.94 18.51
N ILE A 82 7.73 -2.68 17.40
CA ILE A 82 8.53 -2.34 16.21
C ILE A 82 8.14 -0.96 15.68
N LEU A 83 6.84 -0.72 15.55
CA LEU A 83 6.35 0.57 15.02
C LEU A 83 6.62 1.72 15.99
N GLN A 84 6.45 1.52 17.30
CA GLN A 84 6.76 2.55 18.30
C GLN A 84 8.25 2.91 18.28
N GLU A 85 9.13 1.92 18.23
CA GLU A 85 10.57 2.15 18.15
C GLU A 85 10.91 2.94 16.89
N LEU A 86 10.41 2.51 15.72
CA LEU A 86 10.62 3.18 14.46
C LEU A 86 10.10 4.63 14.48
N ILE A 87 8.87 4.83 14.94
CA ILE A 87 8.25 6.16 15.00
C ILE A 87 9.03 7.07 15.94
N ASN A 88 9.48 6.57 17.10
CA ASN A 88 10.26 7.34 18.05
C ASN A 88 11.63 7.78 17.47
N GLN A 89 12.23 6.95 16.61
CA GLN A 89 13.49 7.30 15.93
C GLN A 89 13.32 8.41 14.89
N VAL A 90 12.18 8.47 14.18
CA VAL A 90 12.01 9.32 13.00
C VAL A 90 11.12 10.54 13.22
N ARG A 91 10.18 10.50 14.16
CA ARG A 91 9.23 11.57 14.41
C ARG A 91 9.80 12.59 15.38
N LYS A 92 9.90 13.85 14.95
CA LYS A 92 10.50 14.96 15.73
C LYS A 92 9.47 15.80 16.53
N GLY A 93 8.26 15.34 16.73
CA GLY A 93 7.24 16.13 17.41
C GLY A 93 5.97 15.32 17.65
N PRO A 94 4.85 15.98 17.99
CA PRO A 94 3.58 15.28 18.26
C PRO A 94 2.88 14.78 17.00
N TYR A 95 3.30 15.25 15.81
CA TYR A 95 2.66 14.97 14.53
C TYR A 95 3.64 14.37 13.52
N PRO A 96 3.12 13.69 12.47
CA PRO A 96 1.74 13.23 12.33
C PRO A 96 1.37 12.15 13.36
N ARG A 97 0.07 11.91 13.53
CA ARG A 97 -0.42 10.80 14.37
C ARG A 97 -0.35 9.49 13.60
N PHE A 98 -0.02 8.39 14.33
CA PHE A 98 0.06 7.05 13.74
C PHE A 98 -1.00 6.14 14.36
N TYR A 99 -1.61 5.31 13.52
CA TYR A 99 -2.66 4.36 13.90
C TYR A 99 -2.32 3.00 13.32
N LEU A 100 -2.40 1.95 14.16
CA LEU A 100 -2.17 0.57 13.73
C LEU A 100 -3.49 -0.14 13.46
N ALA A 101 -3.68 -0.60 12.23
CA ALA A 101 -4.71 -1.56 11.84
C ALA A 101 -4.06 -2.96 11.76
N HIS A 102 -4.14 -3.73 12.85
CA HIS A 102 -3.56 -5.07 12.92
C HIS A 102 -4.61 -6.16 12.69
N GLY A 103 -4.19 -7.29 12.15
CA GLY A 103 -5.03 -8.47 11.99
C GLY A 103 -5.39 -8.79 10.54
N LEU A 104 -6.12 -9.89 10.35
CA LEU A 104 -6.73 -10.22 9.06
C LEU A 104 -7.94 -9.29 8.84
N MET A 105 -8.13 -8.94 7.61
CA MET A 105 -9.34 -8.29 7.12
C MET A 105 -9.88 -9.12 5.97
N ASP A 106 -11.17 -9.35 5.94
CA ASP A 106 -11.82 -9.93 4.77
C ASP A 106 -12.01 -8.87 3.65
N GLU A 107 -12.51 -9.30 2.51
CA GLU A 107 -12.65 -8.41 1.35
C GLU A 107 -13.57 -7.22 1.63
N SER A 108 -14.60 -7.41 2.45
CA SER A 108 -15.53 -6.34 2.82
C SER A 108 -14.88 -5.30 3.74
N GLU A 109 -14.08 -5.76 4.71
CA GLU A 109 -13.30 -4.88 5.59
C GLU A 109 -12.22 -4.11 4.82
N ILE A 110 -11.51 -4.80 3.91
CA ILE A 110 -10.50 -4.16 3.03
C ILE A 110 -11.16 -3.09 2.16
N SER A 111 -12.30 -3.41 1.55
CA SER A 111 -13.05 -2.45 0.76
C SER A 111 -13.49 -1.24 1.59
N ALA A 112 -14.02 -1.47 2.80
CA ALA A 112 -14.43 -0.42 3.71
C ALA A 112 -13.25 0.47 4.11
N LEU A 113 -12.08 -0.12 4.41
CA LEU A 113 -10.86 0.63 4.71
C LEU A 113 -10.44 1.56 3.56
N TYR A 114 -10.38 1.03 2.32
CA TYR A 114 -9.97 1.83 1.17
C TYR A 114 -10.97 2.90 0.77
N ARG A 115 -12.26 2.68 1.01
CA ARG A 115 -13.34 3.62 0.66
C ARG A 115 -13.68 4.60 1.77
N HIS A 116 -13.09 4.46 2.94
CA HIS A 116 -13.42 5.29 4.09
C HIS A 116 -13.00 6.74 3.86
N ASP A 117 -13.89 7.68 4.16
CA ASP A 117 -13.73 9.12 3.86
C ASP A 117 -12.49 9.77 4.47
N ILE A 118 -12.01 9.27 5.62
CA ILE A 118 -10.79 9.80 6.24
C ILE A 118 -9.51 9.29 5.58
N VAL A 119 -9.56 8.21 4.79
CA VAL A 119 -8.40 7.67 4.04
C VAL A 119 -8.30 8.40 2.71
N LYS A 120 -7.17 9.07 2.46
CA LYS A 120 -7.04 9.94 1.28
C LYS A 120 -6.17 9.36 0.18
N ALA A 121 -5.19 8.55 0.52
CA ALA A 121 -4.35 7.85 -0.46
C ALA A 121 -3.68 6.61 0.15
N LEU A 122 -3.45 5.59 -0.69
CA LEU A 122 -2.48 4.54 -0.43
C LEU A 122 -1.08 5.04 -0.80
N VAL A 123 -0.10 4.86 0.11
CA VAL A 123 1.31 5.21 -0.11
C VAL A 123 2.15 3.94 -0.14
N ALA A 124 2.68 3.59 -1.31
CA ALA A 124 3.38 2.35 -1.58
C ALA A 124 4.71 2.59 -2.33
N PRO A 125 5.77 3.15 -1.66
CA PRO A 125 7.07 3.40 -2.26
C PRO A 125 7.90 2.11 -2.34
N THR A 126 7.28 1.01 -2.76
CA THR A 126 7.88 -0.32 -2.81
C THR A 126 9.07 -0.37 -3.78
N ARG A 127 10.08 -1.15 -3.43
CA ARG A 127 11.25 -1.38 -4.29
C ARG A 127 10.94 -2.35 -5.45
N GLY A 128 9.87 -3.14 -5.33
CA GLY A 128 9.38 -4.05 -6.37
C GLY A 128 8.18 -4.87 -5.90
N GLU A 129 7.26 -5.13 -6.82
CA GLU A 129 6.08 -5.96 -6.62
C GLU A 129 5.99 -7.02 -7.71
N GLY A 130 5.58 -8.24 -7.34
CA GLY A 130 5.18 -9.23 -8.33
C GLY A 130 3.92 -8.77 -9.07
N TRP A 131 2.88 -8.45 -8.31
CA TRP A 131 1.63 -7.88 -8.84
C TRP A 131 1.21 -6.61 -8.09
N GLY A 132 1.25 -6.63 -6.75
CA GLY A 132 0.88 -5.49 -5.92
C GLY A 132 -0.62 -5.45 -5.61
N LEU A 133 -1.18 -6.53 -5.07
CA LEU A 133 -2.61 -6.62 -4.72
C LEU A 133 -3.12 -5.42 -3.92
N PRO A 134 -2.42 -4.91 -2.87
CA PRO A 134 -2.90 -3.73 -2.16
C PRO A 134 -3.04 -2.47 -3.04
N ILE A 135 -2.21 -2.35 -4.08
CA ILE A 135 -2.27 -1.25 -5.04
C ILE A 135 -3.47 -1.45 -5.98
N LEU A 136 -3.71 -2.68 -6.44
CA LEU A 136 -4.86 -3.02 -7.26
C LEU A 136 -6.16 -2.78 -6.51
N ASP A 137 -6.26 -3.25 -5.26
CA ASP A 137 -7.45 -3.07 -4.42
C ASP A 137 -7.75 -1.59 -4.20
N ALA A 138 -6.73 -0.78 -3.91
CA ALA A 138 -6.88 0.67 -3.80
C ALA A 138 -7.40 1.30 -5.11
N ALA A 139 -6.85 0.90 -6.27
CA ALA A 139 -7.28 1.40 -7.57
C ALA A 139 -8.73 1.00 -7.89
N VAL A 140 -9.13 -0.24 -7.59
CA VAL A 140 -10.51 -0.73 -7.75
C VAL A 140 -11.49 -0.02 -6.81
N CYS A 141 -11.04 0.33 -5.62
CA CYS A 141 -11.84 1.10 -4.65
C CYS A 141 -11.89 2.61 -4.96
N GLY A 142 -11.18 3.09 -5.96
CA GLY A 142 -11.14 4.51 -6.32
C GLY A 142 -10.32 5.36 -5.35
N LEU A 143 -9.44 4.75 -4.57
CA LEU A 143 -8.51 5.45 -3.69
C LEU A 143 -7.29 5.92 -4.48
N PRO A 144 -6.88 7.20 -4.36
CA PRO A 144 -5.62 7.66 -4.94
C PRO A 144 -4.42 6.82 -4.51
N VAL A 145 -3.55 6.52 -5.46
CA VAL A 145 -2.33 5.74 -5.23
C VAL A 145 -1.10 6.61 -5.44
N ILE A 146 -0.19 6.59 -4.48
CA ILE A 146 1.16 7.15 -4.55
C ILE A 146 2.13 5.97 -4.52
N ALA A 147 2.73 5.62 -5.66
CA ALA A 147 3.53 4.40 -5.78
C ALA A 147 4.76 4.59 -6.67
N THR A 148 5.75 3.71 -6.48
CA THR A 148 6.95 3.68 -7.31
C THR A 148 6.59 3.39 -8.78
N LYS A 149 7.18 4.11 -9.71
CA LYS A 149 6.97 3.89 -11.16
C LYS A 149 7.80 2.71 -11.67
N TRP A 150 7.73 1.57 -10.98
CA TRP A 150 8.56 0.39 -11.25
C TRP A 150 7.88 -0.91 -10.86
N SER A 151 8.02 -1.94 -11.67
CA SER A 151 7.69 -3.35 -11.48
C SER A 151 6.22 -3.74 -11.75
N GLY A 152 5.80 -4.93 -11.31
CA GLY A 152 4.60 -5.64 -11.78
C GLY A 152 3.28 -4.89 -11.64
N HIS A 153 3.12 -4.03 -10.64
CA HIS A 153 1.88 -3.24 -10.51
C HIS A 153 1.66 -2.24 -11.66
N LEU A 154 2.69 -1.93 -12.44
CA LEU A 154 2.51 -1.07 -13.61
C LEU A 154 1.64 -1.70 -14.69
N ASP A 155 1.49 -3.03 -14.71
CA ASP A 155 0.68 -3.71 -15.71
C ASP A 155 -0.79 -3.28 -15.67
N PHE A 156 -1.31 -3.01 -14.47
CA PHE A 156 -2.66 -2.44 -14.33
C PHE A 156 -2.64 -0.92 -14.11
N MET A 157 -1.61 -0.36 -13.47
CA MET A 157 -1.53 1.09 -13.22
C MET A 157 -1.24 1.91 -14.49
N LYS A 158 -0.73 1.32 -15.57
CA LYS A 158 -0.59 2.00 -16.87
C LYS A 158 -1.91 2.57 -17.42
N GLN A 159 -3.03 2.00 -16.98
CA GLN A 159 -4.38 2.40 -17.39
C GLN A 159 -5.02 3.42 -16.42
N VAL A 160 -4.35 3.68 -15.30
CA VAL A 160 -4.83 4.55 -14.23
C VAL A 160 -3.86 5.72 -14.09
N LYS A 161 -4.39 6.93 -13.99
CA LYS A 161 -3.58 8.07 -13.62
C LYS A 161 -3.32 8.03 -12.11
N PHE A 162 -2.05 7.89 -11.70
CA PHE A 162 -1.63 7.82 -10.30
C PHE A 162 -0.48 8.79 -10.02
N LEU A 163 -0.14 8.97 -8.76
CA LEU A 163 1.00 9.79 -8.35
C LEU A 163 2.24 8.91 -8.33
N ASP A 164 2.98 8.95 -9.42
CA ASP A 164 4.20 8.19 -9.60
C ASP A 164 5.35 8.73 -8.76
N LEU A 165 6.18 7.84 -8.25
CA LEU A 165 7.40 8.14 -7.51
C LEU A 165 8.63 7.79 -8.37
N ASP A 166 9.51 8.77 -8.54
CA ASP A 166 10.79 8.58 -9.22
C ASP A 166 11.75 7.75 -8.37
N TYR A 167 12.61 7.01 -9.04
CA TYR A 167 13.52 6.05 -8.43
C TYR A 167 14.83 5.95 -9.20
N ASP A 168 15.84 5.39 -8.56
CA ASP A 168 17.04 4.87 -9.20
C ASP A 168 17.06 3.34 -9.05
N LEU A 169 17.56 2.63 -10.07
CA LEU A 169 17.77 1.18 -9.96
C LEU A 169 19.08 0.89 -9.23
N VAL A 170 18.97 0.21 -8.11
CA VAL A 170 20.12 -0.22 -7.31
C VAL A 170 20.18 -1.75 -7.22
N PRO A 171 21.37 -2.35 -7.04
CA PRO A 171 21.46 -3.78 -6.80
C PRO A 171 20.65 -4.22 -5.58
N VAL A 172 20.02 -5.38 -5.67
CA VAL A 172 19.46 -6.05 -4.49
C VAL A 172 20.63 -6.43 -3.57
N PRO A 173 20.55 -6.16 -2.24
CA PRO A 173 21.61 -6.52 -1.31
C PRO A 173 21.97 -8.01 -1.38
N ASP A 174 23.27 -8.35 -1.33
CA ASP A 174 23.76 -9.72 -1.52
C ASP A 174 23.13 -10.74 -0.56
N HIS A 175 22.87 -10.34 0.68
CA HIS A 175 22.24 -11.22 1.67
C HIS A 175 20.75 -11.53 1.39
N LYS A 176 20.13 -10.85 0.40
CA LYS A 176 18.77 -11.13 -0.10
C LYS A 176 18.77 -12.02 -1.34
N ILE A 177 19.92 -12.25 -1.95
CA ILE A 177 20.03 -13.10 -3.14
C ILE A 177 19.84 -14.57 -2.70
N ASP A 178 18.72 -15.15 -3.08
CA ASP A 178 18.33 -16.53 -2.78
C ASP A 178 18.33 -17.43 -4.03
N ASN A 179 18.55 -16.86 -5.21
CA ASN A 179 18.45 -17.50 -6.52
C ASN A 179 17.12 -18.20 -6.80
N GLN A 180 16.05 -17.79 -6.10
CA GLN A 180 14.67 -18.22 -6.32
C GLN A 180 13.78 -17.03 -6.62
N ILE A 181 13.76 -16.03 -5.75
CA ILE A 181 13.02 -14.77 -5.91
C ILE A 181 13.96 -13.66 -6.36
N PHE A 182 15.12 -13.55 -5.73
CA PHE A 182 16.15 -12.58 -6.06
C PHE A 182 17.35 -13.26 -6.66
N MET A 183 17.47 -13.18 -7.98
CA MET A 183 18.61 -13.74 -8.73
C MET A 183 19.85 -12.87 -8.57
N SER A 184 21.03 -13.46 -8.71
CA SER A 184 22.29 -12.71 -8.75
C SER A 184 22.24 -11.64 -9.85
N GLY A 185 22.69 -10.42 -9.52
CA GLY A 185 22.63 -9.26 -10.42
C GLY A 185 21.26 -8.59 -10.53
N ALA A 186 20.24 -9.07 -9.79
CA ALA A 186 18.93 -8.42 -9.73
C ALA A 186 19.04 -6.99 -9.20
N LYS A 187 18.18 -6.11 -9.72
CA LYS A 187 18.04 -4.72 -9.28
C LYS A 187 16.61 -4.46 -8.86
N TRP A 188 16.45 -3.51 -7.96
CA TRP A 188 15.15 -2.99 -7.53
C TRP A 188 15.13 -1.46 -7.49
N ALA A 189 13.97 -0.88 -7.33
CA ALA A 189 13.82 0.57 -7.28
C ALA A 189 14.19 1.12 -5.90
N ASN A 190 15.02 2.16 -5.87
CA ASN A 190 15.25 2.99 -4.70
C ASN A 190 14.59 4.34 -4.93
N VAL A 191 13.50 4.60 -4.20
CA VAL A 191 12.68 5.81 -4.39
C VAL A 191 13.46 7.05 -3.97
N LYS A 192 13.36 8.12 -4.77
CA LYS A 192 13.98 9.41 -4.45
C LYS A 192 13.20 10.13 -3.37
N GLU A 193 13.81 10.31 -2.20
CA GLU A 193 13.20 10.96 -1.04
C GLU A 193 12.60 12.34 -1.36
N SER A 194 13.35 13.18 -2.07
CA SER A 194 12.91 14.53 -2.43
C SER A 194 11.64 14.51 -3.29
N HIS A 195 11.57 13.58 -4.24
CA HIS A 195 10.40 13.42 -5.09
C HIS A 195 9.20 12.87 -4.29
N PHE A 196 9.44 11.89 -3.41
CA PHE A 196 8.40 11.34 -2.52
C PHE A 196 7.77 12.46 -1.65
N LYS A 197 8.59 13.21 -0.92
CA LYS A 197 8.11 14.31 -0.07
C LYS A 197 7.36 15.38 -0.87
N SER A 198 7.90 15.78 -2.02
CA SER A 198 7.23 16.74 -2.91
C SER A 198 5.86 16.24 -3.40
N ARG A 199 5.72 14.93 -3.70
CA ARG A 199 4.43 14.34 -4.09
C ARG A 199 3.42 14.35 -2.96
N LEU A 200 3.85 14.01 -1.74
CA LEU A 200 2.99 14.06 -0.54
C LEU A 200 2.47 15.46 -0.25
N GLU A 201 3.37 16.46 -0.25
CA GLU A 201 3.01 17.85 0.01
C GLU A 201 2.03 18.40 -1.04
N LYS A 202 2.29 18.13 -2.33
CA LYS A 202 1.38 18.50 -3.42
C LYS A 202 0.02 17.84 -3.27
N PHE A 203 -0.02 16.56 -2.92
CA PHE A 203 -1.26 15.83 -2.69
C PHE A 203 -2.02 16.39 -1.49
N ARG A 204 -1.34 16.68 -0.38
CA ARG A 204 -1.97 17.30 0.81
C ARG A 204 -2.61 18.65 0.47
N LYS A 205 -1.93 19.47 -0.35
CA LYS A 205 -2.44 20.78 -0.79
C LYS A 205 -3.59 20.69 -1.80
N SER A 206 -3.61 19.65 -2.64
CA SER A 206 -4.57 19.50 -3.73
C SER A 206 -4.89 18.04 -4.03
N SER A 207 -5.66 17.40 -3.16
CA SER A 207 -6.06 15.99 -3.30
C SER A 207 -7.24 15.78 -4.25
N GLY A 208 -8.05 16.80 -4.51
CA GLY A 208 -9.26 16.69 -5.34
C GLY A 208 -9.03 16.12 -6.75
N PRO A 209 -8.09 16.66 -7.56
CA PRO A 209 -7.83 16.11 -8.88
C PRO A 209 -7.37 14.64 -8.86
N PRO A 210 -6.40 14.19 -8.03
CA PRO A 210 -6.06 12.79 -7.92
C PRO A 210 -7.23 11.89 -7.49
N THR A 211 -8.05 12.34 -6.56
CA THR A 211 -9.26 11.61 -6.13
C THR A 211 -10.22 11.41 -7.30
N LYS A 212 -10.46 12.45 -8.09
CA LYS A 212 -11.31 12.35 -9.29
C LYS A 212 -10.73 11.36 -10.31
N TRP A 213 -9.42 11.37 -10.54
CA TRP A 213 -8.78 10.41 -11.46
C TRP A 213 -8.96 8.97 -10.99
N ALA A 214 -8.71 8.69 -9.71
CA ALA A 214 -8.85 7.36 -9.14
C ALA A 214 -10.30 6.87 -9.23
N GLN A 215 -11.27 7.69 -8.83
CA GLN A 215 -12.70 7.37 -8.89
C GLN A 215 -13.19 7.14 -10.33
N THR A 216 -12.72 7.92 -11.30
CA THR A 216 -13.08 7.75 -12.70
C THR A 216 -12.52 6.45 -13.28
N ALA A 217 -11.32 6.03 -12.87
CA ALA A 217 -10.68 4.81 -13.39
C ALA A 217 -11.18 3.52 -12.70
N ALA A 218 -11.66 3.61 -11.47
CA ALA A 218 -12.01 2.45 -10.63
C ALA A 218 -12.96 1.44 -11.31
N PRO A 219 -14.07 1.84 -11.96
CA PRO A 219 -14.97 0.89 -12.62
C PRO A 219 -14.27 0.08 -13.71
N SER A 220 -13.49 0.72 -14.55
CA SER A 220 -12.76 0.07 -15.66
C SER A 220 -11.70 -0.92 -15.15
N VAL A 221 -10.97 -0.55 -14.08
CA VAL A 221 -9.99 -1.46 -13.45
C VAL A 221 -10.69 -2.65 -12.82
N GLY A 222 -11.77 -2.39 -12.07
CA GLY A 222 -12.57 -3.44 -11.41
C GLY A 222 -13.18 -4.42 -12.41
N GLU A 223 -13.72 -3.94 -13.51
CA GLU A 223 -14.27 -4.78 -14.57
C GLU A 223 -13.17 -5.66 -15.21
N LYS A 224 -12.03 -5.07 -15.56
CA LYS A 224 -10.94 -5.79 -16.24
C LYS A 224 -10.36 -6.91 -15.38
N PHE A 225 -10.20 -6.69 -14.07
CA PHE A 225 -9.54 -7.62 -13.16
C PHE A 225 -10.51 -8.41 -12.26
N CYS A 226 -11.83 -8.38 -12.54
CA CYS A 226 -12.77 -9.26 -11.86
C CYS A 226 -12.61 -10.71 -12.31
N LEU A 227 -12.94 -11.65 -11.43
CA LEU A 227 -12.84 -13.10 -11.69
C LEU A 227 -13.58 -13.52 -12.96
N LYS A 228 -14.76 -12.93 -13.22
CA LYS A 228 -15.56 -13.20 -14.42
C LYS A 228 -14.77 -12.97 -15.73
N ASN A 229 -13.89 -11.99 -15.76
CA ASN A 229 -13.10 -11.64 -16.94
C ASN A 229 -11.72 -12.32 -16.96
N ILE A 230 -11.21 -12.69 -15.78
CA ILE A 230 -9.91 -13.36 -15.66
C ILE A 230 -10.01 -14.86 -15.90
N PHE A 231 -11.03 -15.55 -15.39
CA PHE A 231 -11.19 -17.00 -15.55
C PHE A 231 -11.17 -17.45 -17.02
N PRO A 232 -11.91 -16.83 -17.96
CA PRO A 232 -11.84 -17.25 -19.37
C PRO A 232 -10.44 -17.16 -19.97
N ILE A 233 -9.60 -16.20 -19.51
CA ILE A 233 -8.20 -16.07 -19.96
C ILE A 233 -7.37 -17.27 -19.47
N TYR A 234 -7.59 -17.69 -18.22
CA TYR A 234 -6.93 -18.88 -17.69
C TYR A 234 -7.42 -20.16 -18.39
N ASP A 235 -8.72 -20.30 -18.62
CA ASP A 235 -9.30 -21.44 -19.33
C ASP A 235 -8.72 -21.56 -20.75
N GLU A 236 -8.64 -20.46 -21.49
CA GLU A 236 -8.02 -20.43 -22.82
C GLU A 236 -6.55 -20.82 -22.77
N LYS A 237 -5.77 -20.30 -21.80
CA LYS A 237 -4.31 -20.52 -21.72
C LYS A 237 -3.96 -21.90 -21.16
N LEU A 238 -4.71 -22.40 -20.17
CA LEU A 238 -4.40 -23.64 -19.44
C LEU A 238 -5.18 -24.84 -19.94
N GLY A 239 -6.39 -24.66 -20.49
CA GLY A 239 -7.21 -25.75 -21.04
C GLY A 239 -6.46 -26.56 -22.07
N GLY A 240 -5.78 -25.93 -22.99
CA GLY A 240 -4.93 -26.63 -23.98
C GLY A 240 -3.70 -27.36 -23.41
N LEU A 241 -3.39 -27.19 -22.11
CA LEU A 241 -2.31 -27.91 -21.41
C LEU A 241 -2.85 -29.13 -20.65
N ILE A 242 -4.11 -29.09 -20.24
CA ILE A 242 -4.76 -30.18 -19.47
C ILE A 242 -5.25 -31.29 -20.40
N ASP A 243 -5.69 -30.93 -21.61
CA ASP A 243 -6.23 -31.88 -22.59
C ASP A 243 -5.15 -32.52 -23.51
N ARG A 244 -3.86 -32.42 -23.16
CA ARG A 244 -2.80 -33.16 -23.87
C ARG A 244 -2.68 -34.55 -23.27
N PRO A 245 -2.93 -35.62 -24.07
CA PRO A 245 -2.73 -37.03 -23.65
C PRO A 245 -1.29 -37.33 -23.37
#